data_06584c1efed24a346af5406512a286d0
#
_entry.id   06584c1efed24a346af5406512a286d0
#
_cell.length_a   1.000
_cell.length_b   1.000
_cell.length_c   1.000
_cell.angle_alpha   90.00
_cell.angle_beta   90.00
_cell.angle_gamma   90.00
#
_symmetry.space_group_name_H-M   'P 1'
#
loop_
_entity.id
_entity.type
_entity.pdbx_description
1 polymer ?
#
loop_
_entity_poly.entity_id
_entity_poly.type
_entity_poly.pdbx_seq_one_letter_code
_entity_poly.pdbx_strand_id
1 'polypeptide(L)'
;MKISAKDLATYMMMHANYGKYNGVRIISKKSSKLMQTAVTSIEPYGFALEAPGKIIDGKEMIGHTGFAYGLFSAMFFNPQEKFGIVVISNGCHPAETGGYNNVIKKTVTALYETLIANQ
;
A
#
# COMPACT_ATOMS: atom_id res chain seq x y z
N MET A 1 15.69 -2.92 7.09
CA MET A 1 15.51 -3.96 6.05
C MET A 1 15.75 -3.29 4.70
N LYS A 2 16.46 -3.94 3.79
CA LYS A 2 16.60 -3.47 2.39
C LYS A 2 15.73 -4.38 1.52
N ILE A 3 14.89 -3.81 0.67
CA ILE A 3 13.96 -4.54 -0.18
C ILE A 3 13.83 -3.86 -1.54
N SER A 4 13.71 -4.64 -2.61
CA SER A 4 13.39 -4.10 -3.94
C SER A 4 11.89 -3.83 -4.08
N ALA A 5 11.50 -2.97 -5.03
CA ALA A 5 10.08 -2.75 -5.33
C ALA A 5 9.38 -4.05 -5.75
N LYS A 6 10.07 -4.94 -6.47
CA LYS A 6 9.56 -6.25 -6.88
C LYS A 6 9.28 -7.17 -5.68
N ASP A 7 10.21 -7.23 -4.72
CA ASP A 7 10.03 -8.08 -3.54
C ASP A 7 8.95 -7.49 -2.62
N LEU A 8 8.87 -6.17 -2.51
CA LEU A 8 7.80 -5.50 -1.77
C LEU A 8 6.44 -5.75 -2.43
N ALA A 9 6.37 -5.79 -3.77
CA ALA A 9 5.15 -6.17 -4.50
C ALA A 9 4.77 -7.63 -4.22
N THR A 10 5.72 -8.54 -4.09
CA THR A 10 5.48 -9.93 -3.69
C THR A 10 4.86 -10.02 -2.30
N TYR A 11 5.40 -9.26 -1.34
CA TYR A 11 4.84 -9.14 0.01
C TYR A 11 3.42 -8.55 -0.02
N MET A 12 3.21 -7.49 -0.80
CA MET A 12 1.89 -6.88 -1.02
C MET A 12 0.88 -7.88 -1.58
N MET A 13 1.26 -8.66 -2.62
CA MET A 13 0.39 -9.67 -3.21
C MET A 13 -0.02 -10.76 -2.22
N MET A 14 0.85 -11.15 -1.31
CA MET A 14 0.52 -12.06 -0.21
C MET A 14 -0.62 -11.49 0.64
N HIS A 15 -0.54 -10.21 1.01
CA HIS A 15 -1.60 -9.54 1.77
C HIS A 15 -2.88 -9.37 0.97
N ALA A 16 -2.81 -8.94 -0.30
CA ALA A 16 -3.96 -8.80 -1.20
C ALA A 16 -4.70 -10.13 -1.40
N ASN A 17 -4.00 -11.26 -1.35
CA ASN A 17 -4.56 -12.61 -1.41
C ASN A 17 -4.83 -13.23 -0.02
N TYR A 18 -5.07 -12.38 0.98
CA TYR A 18 -5.41 -12.82 2.34
C TYR A 18 -4.46 -13.86 2.92
N GLY A 19 -3.16 -13.57 2.83
CA GLY A 19 -2.10 -14.37 3.45
C GLY A 19 -1.58 -15.53 2.61
N LYS A 20 -1.83 -15.54 1.29
CA LYS A 20 -1.39 -16.60 0.39
C LYS A 20 -0.61 -16.02 -0.81
N TYR A 21 0.49 -16.66 -1.17
CA TYR A 21 1.28 -16.32 -2.36
C TYR A 21 1.75 -17.61 -3.07
N ASN A 22 1.56 -17.69 -4.40
CA ASN A 22 1.94 -18.85 -5.23
C ASN A 22 1.52 -20.20 -4.65
N GLY A 23 0.28 -20.29 -4.14
CA GLY A 23 -0.22 -21.53 -3.56
C GLY A 23 0.18 -21.75 -2.09
N VAL A 24 1.22 -21.07 -1.58
CA VAL A 24 1.71 -21.21 -0.21
C VAL A 24 1.00 -20.24 0.72
N ARG A 25 0.53 -20.72 1.85
CA ARG A 25 -0.05 -19.90 2.91
C ARG A 25 1.03 -19.47 3.91
N ILE A 26 1.22 -18.16 4.02
CA ILE A 26 2.21 -17.53 4.92
C ILE A 26 1.58 -17.16 6.25
N ILE A 27 0.38 -16.55 6.20
CA ILE A 27 -0.42 -16.23 7.39
C ILE A 27 -1.86 -16.68 7.20
N SER A 28 -2.59 -16.90 8.30
CA SER A 28 -3.98 -17.32 8.22
C SER A 28 -4.85 -16.24 7.54
N LYS A 29 -5.92 -16.67 6.87
CA LYS A 29 -6.89 -15.73 6.27
C LYS A 29 -7.50 -14.80 7.34
N LYS A 30 -7.74 -15.33 8.55
CA LYS A 30 -8.26 -14.57 9.69
C LYS A 30 -7.27 -13.49 10.12
N SER A 31 -6.00 -13.84 10.31
CA SER A 31 -4.95 -12.88 10.68
C SER A 31 -4.74 -11.82 9.61
N SER A 32 -4.71 -12.21 8.33
CA SER A 32 -4.58 -11.26 7.22
C SER A 32 -5.74 -10.26 7.18
N LYS A 33 -6.98 -10.72 7.36
CA LYS A 33 -8.14 -9.82 7.45
C LYS A 33 -8.07 -8.88 8.64
N LEU A 34 -7.64 -9.40 9.81
CA LEU A 34 -7.47 -8.58 11.01
C LEU A 34 -6.43 -7.47 10.78
N MET A 35 -5.30 -7.77 10.13
CA MET A 35 -4.29 -6.76 9.76
C MET A 35 -4.83 -5.66 8.84
N GLN A 36 -5.81 -5.99 8.01
CA GLN A 36 -6.43 -5.11 7.02
C GLN A 36 -7.69 -4.40 7.53
N THR A 37 -7.98 -4.49 8.82
CA THR A 37 -9.18 -3.89 9.42
C THR A 37 -8.73 -2.85 10.46
N ALA A 38 -9.28 -1.65 10.37
CA ALA A 38 -9.01 -0.61 11.37
C ALA A 38 -9.41 -1.09 12.77
N VAL A 39 -8.51 -0.91 13.72
CA VAL A 39 -8.74 -1.28 15.14
C VAL A 39 -9.12 -0.06 15.98
N THR A 40 -9.03 1.14 15.42
CA THR A 40 -9.46 2.38 16.07
C THR A 40 -10.30 3.22 15.12
N SER A 41 -11.16 4.07 15.67
CA SER A 41 -11.94 5.06 14.91
C SER A 41 -11.20 6.40 14.73
N ILE A 42 -10.12 6.61 15.47
CA ILE A 42 -9.37 7.87 15.48
C ILE A 42 -8.35 7.90 14.33
N GLU A 43 -7.65 6.79 14.14
CA GLU A 43 -6.74 6.61 13.00
C GLU A 43 -7.12 5.32 12.27
N PRO A 44 -7.23 5.34 10.93
CA PRO A 44 -7.65 4.18 10.16
C PRO A 44 -6.47 3.19 9.98
N TYR A 45 -6.03 2.64 11.10
CA TYR A 45 -4.93 1.68 11.16
C TYR A 45 -5.39 0.30 11.62
N GLY A 46 -4.99 -0.72 10.86
CA GLY A 46 -5.01 -2.11 11.28
C GLY A 46 -3.71 -2.49 11.99
N PHE A 47 -3.25 -3.72 11.85
CA PHE A 47 -1.95 -4.15 12.35
C PHE A 47 -0.88 -3.93 11.26
N ALA A 48 -0.08 -2.88 11.43
CA ALA A 48 0.98 -2.45 10.51
C ALA A 48 0.51 -2.07 9.09
N LEU A 49 -0.78 -1.83 8.90
CA LEU A 49 -1.36 -1.38 7.63
C LEU A 49 -2.38 -0.28 7.91
N GLU A 50 -2.30 0.79 7.14
CA GLU A 50 -3.36 1.80 7.04
C GLU A 50 -4.57 1.18 6.33
N ALA A 51 -5.74 1.24 6.95
CA ALA A 51 -6.96 0.63 6.43
C ALA A 51 -8.22 1.35 6.96
N PRO A 52 -8.91 2.18 6.15
CA PRO A 52 -8.58 2.51 4.76
C PRO A 52 -7.53 3.61 4.63
N GLY A 53 -6.58 3.42 3.72
CA GLY A 53 -5.69 4.45 3.23
C GLY A 53 -6.31 5.23 2.08
N LYS A 54 -6.04 6.54 1.99
CA LYS A 54 -6.62 7.45 0.99
C LYS A 54 -5.57 8.03 0.05
N ILE A 55 -4.57 7.23 -0.31
CA ILE A 55 -3.48 7.68 -1.19
C ILE A 55 -3.96 7.97 -2.63
N ILE A 56 -5.02 7.31 -3.08
CA ILE A 56 -5.73 7.62 -4.32
C ILE A 56 -7.07 8.26 -3.94
N ASP A 57 -7.34 9.46 -4.46
CA ASP A 57 -8.56 10.17 -4.14
C ASP A 57 -9.80 9.39 -4.62
N GLY A 58 -10.78 9.25 -3.74
CA GLY A 58 -12.00 8.48 -4.00
C GLY A 58 -11.85 6.95 -3.92
N LYS A 59 -10.67 6.44 -3.56
CA LYS A 59 -10.42 5.00 -3.39
C LYS A 59 -10.00 4.66 -1.96
N GLU A 60 -10.59 3.61 -1.43
CA GLU A 60 -10.14 3.01 -0.17
C GLU A 60 -9.06 1.96 -0.46
N MET A 61 -7.87 2.21 -0.01
CA MET A 61 -6.71 1.34 -0.20
C MET A 61 -6.26 0.77 1.15
N ILE A 62 -5.51 -0.30 1.12
CA ILE A 62 -4.86 -0.87 2.30
C ILE A 62 -3.36 -0.85 2.04
N GLY A 63 -2.58 -0.37 2.98
CA GLY A 63 -1.14 -0.31 2.76
C GLY A 63 -0.38 0.49 3.79
N HIS A 64 0.77 0.98 3.40
CA HIS A 64 1.62 1.83 4.24
C HIS A 64 2.57 2.67 3.40
N THR A 65 2.92 3.83 3.92
CA THR A 65 4.05 4.63 3.42
C THR A 65 5.32 4.32 4.19
N GLY A 66 6.46 4.67 3.64
CA GLY A 66 7.76 4.56 4.31
C GLY A 66 8.62 5.79 4.05
N PHE A 67 9.29 6.23 5.09
CA PHE A 67 10.27 7.31 5.03
C PHE A 67 11.49 6.99 5.90
N ALA A 68 12.66 7.04 5.31
CA ALA A 68 13.91 6.94 6.04
C ALA A 68 15.08 7.50 5.21
N TYR A 69 15.89 8.38 5.79
CA TYR A 69 17.14 8.87 5.20
C TYR A 69 17.01 9.40 3.76
N GLY A 70 15.91 10.11 3.46
CA GLY A 70 15.64 10.65 2.12
C GLY A 70 15.02 9.66 1.14
N LEU A 71 14.81 8.40 1.54
CA LEU A 71 14.02 7.44 0.79
C LEU A 71 12.54 7.58 1.17
N PHE A 72 11.68 7.67 0.15
CA PHE A 72 10.23 7.68 0.29
C PHE A 72 9.63 6.49 -0.44
N SER A 73 8.62 5.87 0.13
CA SER A 73 7.97 4.72 -0.48
C SER A 73 6.48 4.65 -0.15
N ALA A 74 5.76 3.90 -0.97
CA ALA A 74 4.39 3.50 -0.71
C ALA A 74 4.16 2.08 -1.21
N MET A 75 3.37 1.34 -0.47
CA MET A 75 2.82 0.05 -0.85
C MET A 75 1.34 0.06 -0.49
N PHE A 76 0.47 0.14 -1.49
CA PHE A 76 -0.98 0.13 -1.30
C PHE A 76 -1.65 -0.84 -2.25
N PHE A 77 -2.70 -1.52 -1.79
CA PHE A 77 -3.47 -2.48 -2.57
C PHE A 77 -4.97 -2.38 -2.25
N ASN A 78 -5.79 -2.81 -3.21
CA ASN A 78 -7.22 -3.01 -3.03
C ASN A 78 -7.53 -4.51 -3.25
N PRO A 79 -7.87 -5.26 -2.21
CA PRO A 79 -8.11 -6.70 -2.33
C PRO A 79 -9.43 -7.05 -3.04
N GLN A 80 -10.38 -6.11 -3.11
CA GLN A 80 -11.66 -6.27 -3.81
C GLN A 80 -11.46 -6.08 -5.33
N GLU A 81 -10.80 -5.00 -5.71
CA GLU A 81 -10.52 -4.67 -7.11
C GLU A 81 -9.27 -5.40 -7.65
N LYS A 82 -8.54 -6.11 -6.79
CA LYS A 82 -7.38 -6.97 -7.11
C LYS A 82 -6.23 -6.27 -7.81
N PHE A 83 -5.92 -5.08 -7.38
CA PHE A 83 -4.72 -4.37 -7.82
C PHE A 83 -3.91 -3.85 -6.63
N GLY A 84 -2.69 -3.48 -6.91
CA GLY A 84 -1.81 -2.81 -5.95
C GLY A 84 -0.68 -2.08 -6.64
N ILE A 85 -0.14 -1.09 -5.96
CA ILE A 85 0.92 -0.23 -6.47
C ILE A 85 2.01 -0.12 -5.42
N VAL A 86 3.24 -0.27 -5.86
CA VAL A 86 4.45 -0.06 -5.06
C VAL A 86 5.28 1.03 -5.73
N VAL A 87 5.67 2.03 -4.95
CA VAL A 87 6.57 3.10 -5.39
C VAL A 87 7.71 3.23 -4.38
N ILE A 88 8.93 3.32 -4.87
CA ILE A 88 10.12 3.61 -4.06
C ILE A 88 10.90 4.72 -4.78
N SER A 89 11.21 5.80 -4.07
CA SER A 89 12.03 6.91 -4.56
C SER A 89 13.18 7.16 -3.60
N ASN A 90 14.38 7.34 -4.13
CA ASN A 90 15.58 7.64 -3.34
C ASN A 90 15.79 9.15 -3.12
N GLY A 91 14.78 9.96 -3.38
CA GLY A 91 14.81 11.40 -3.11
C GLY A 91 13.55 12.07 -3.64
N CYS A 92 12.86 12.79 -2.78
CA CYS A 92 11.77 13.68 -3.16
C CYS A 92 11.72 14.87 -2.20
N HIS A 93 11.08 15.94 -2.65
CA HIS A 93 10.78 17.05 -1.77
C HIS A 93 9.82 16.59 -0.66
N PRO A 94 10.03 16.95 0.61
CA PRO A 94 9.25 16.44 1.74
C PRO A 94 7.83 17.00 1.87
N ALA A 95 7.36 17.82 0.90
CA ALA A 95 6.00 18.36 0.94
C ALA A 95 4.94 17.26 0.88
N GLU A 96 3.90 17.42 1.67
CA GLU A 96 2.81 16.44 1.84
C GLU A 96 1.43 17.06 1.56
N THR A 97 0.51 16.22 1.14
CA THR A 97 -0.91 16.55 1.03
C THR A 97 -1.74 15.37 1.53
N GLY A 98 -2.61 15.62 2.52
CA GLY A 98 -3.44 14.58 3.11
C GLY A 98 -2.65 13.47 3.82
N GLY A 99 -1.47 13.79 4.39
CA GLY A 99 -0.61 12.83 5.08
C GLY A 99 0.30 12.00 4.16
N TYR A 100 0.31 12.28 2.85
CA TYR A 100 1.15 11.56 1.89
C TYR A 100 2.15 12.51 1.22
N ASN A 101 3.38 12.04 1.03
CA ASN A 101 4.36 12.78 0.24
C ASN A 101 3.83 13.05 -1.17
N ASN A 102 3.93 14.29 -1.63
CA ASN A 102 3.33 14.73 -2.90
C ASN A 102 3.85 14.00 -4.13
N VAL A 103 5.14 13.69 -4.19
CA VAL A 103 5.74 12.96 -5.32
C VAL A 103 5.21 11.53 -5.33
N ILE A 104 5.20 10.88 -4.18
CA ILE A 104 4.69 9.51 -4.03
C ILE A 104 3.20 9.44 -4.37
N LYS A 105 2.37 10.34 -3.81
CA LYS A 105 0.92 10.37 -4.10
C LYS A 105 0.65 10.58 -5.59
N LYS A 106 1.30 11.55 -6.23
CA LYS A 106 1.14 11.81 -7.66
C LYS A 106 1.58 10.63 -8.52
N THR A 107 2.68 9.97 -8.16
CA THR A 107 3.16 8.78 -8.87
C THR A 107 2.18 7.62 -8.75
N VAL A 108 1.66 7.35 -7.55
CA VAL A 108 0.65 6.31 -7.34
C VAL A 108 -0.62 6.59 -8.13
N THR A 109 -1.10 7.84 -8.11
CA THR A 109 -2.28 8.26 -8.87
C THR A 109 -2.06 8.10 -10.38
N ALA A 110 -0.93 8.56 -10.91
CA ALA A 110 -0.62 8.43 -12.34
C ALA A 110 -0.54 6.96 -12.79
N LEU A 111 0.08 6.09 -11.99
CA LEU A 111 0.13 4.65 -12.28
C LEU A 111 -1.28 4.03 -12.27
N TYR A 112 -2.11 4.40 -11.31
CA TYR A 112 -3.50 3.95 -11.25
C TYR A 112 -4.28 4.38 -12.50
N GLU A 113 -4.28 5.65 -12.83
CA GLU A 113 -5.01 6.22 -13.97
C GLU A 113 -4.55 5.62 -15.31
N THR A 114 -3.24 5.44 -15.48
CA THR A 114 -2.66 4.97 -16.75
C THR A 114 -2.82 3.46 -16.95
N LEU A 115 -2.62 2.66 -15.90
CA LEU A 115 -2.47 1.20 -16.02
C LEU A 115 -3.69 0.41 -15.52
N ILE A 116 -4.58 1.03 -14.73
CA ILE A 116 -5.64 0.29 -14.02
C ILE A 116 -7.03 0.86 -14.34
N ALA A 117 -7.23 2.17 -14.19
CA ALA A 117 -8.55 2.79 -14.32
C ALA A 117 -9.17 2.70 -15.73
N ASN A 118 -8.36 2.49 -16.75
CA ASN A 118 -8.76 2.45 -18.17
C ASN A 118 -8.78 1.02 -18.77
N GLN A 119 -8.79 -0.02 -17.93
CA GLN A 119 -8.87 -1.42 -18.38
C GLN A 119 -10.30 -1.94 -18.42
#